data_35866706cf3ac24c38bf1b6fee3afc94
#
_entry.id   35866706cf3ac24c38bf1b6fee3afc94
#
_cell.length_a   1.000
_cell.length_b   1.000
_cell.length_c   1.000
_cell.angle_alpha   90.00
_cell.angle_beta   90.00
_cell.angle_gamma   90.00
#
_symmetry.space_group_name_H-M   'P 1'
#
loop_
_entity.id
_entity.type
_entity.pdbx_description
1 polymer ?
#
loop_
_entity_poly.entity_id
_entity_poly.type
_entity_poly.pdbx_seq_one_letter_code
_entity_poly.pdbx_strand_id
1 'polypeptide(L)'
;MNDMTDFNDLHQLAGPDAVKECIDTAINSVAACASDTGATGQLSIWPEPKEVKTDLPLAPAFDAKTLLPPTLADFVLDEADRMPCSPDYIAAALVVCLGSVIGARCGIKPKRRDDWIVTPNLFGGIVGDPSSKKSPALGTVTRFLDRLEAKEAEKLEDGKKIFAAETAAFEAHQSAVK
;
A
#
# COMPACT_ATOMS: atom_id res chain seq x y z
N MET A 1 36.80 -19.67 -0.70
CA MET A 1 36.70 -18.40 -1.45
C MET A 1 35.37 -17.81 -1.10
N ASN A 2 35.34 -16.75 -0.30
CA ASN A 2 34.10 -16.02 -0.06
C ASN A 2 33.75 -15.31 -1.36
N ASP A 3 32.68 -15.72 -1.99
CA ASP A 3 32.14 -15.04 -3.14
C ASP A 3 31.61 -13.68 -2.66
N MET A 4 32.34 -12.62 -2.96
CA MET A 4 31.85 -11.27 -2.81
C MET A 4 30.74 -11.07 -3.83
N THR A 5 29.52 -10.84 -3.34
CA THR A 5 28.34 -10.75 -4.20
C THR A 5 27.89 -9.31 -4.44
N ASP A 6 28.30 -8.38 -3.56
CA ASP A 6 27.89 -6.97 -3.65
C ASP A 6 28.92 -6.00 -3.00
N PHE A 7 28.66 -4.70 -3.13
CA PHE A 7 29.50 -3.66 -2.55
C PHE A 7 29.49 -3.64 -1.02
N ASN A 8 28.46 -4.19 -0.38
CA ASN A 8 28.40 -4.28 1.08
C ASN A 8 29.38 -5.34 1.58
N ASP A 9 29.50 -6.48 0.90
CA ASP A 9 30.47 -7.52 1.20
C ASP A 9 31.89 -6.99 1.02
N LEU A 10 32.15 -6.25 -0.07
CA LEU A 10 33.44 -5.61 -0.31
C LEU A 10 33.79 -4.59 0.78
N HIS A 11 32.83 -3.78 1.21
CA HIS A 11 33.01 -2.81 2.29
C HIS A 11 33.36 -3.48 3.61
N GLN A 12 32.68 -4.57 3.97
CA GLN A 12 32.93 -5.29 5.22
C GLN A 12 34.27 -6.02 5.23
N LEU A 13 34.73 -6.52 4.09
CA LEU A 13 35.97 -7.29 3.98
C LEU A 13 37.21 -6.42 3.79
N ALA A 14 37.12 -5.36 3.00
CA ALA A 14 38.27 -4.56 2.55
C ALA A 14 38.15 -3.06 2.86
N GLY A 15 37.03 -2.62 3.46
CA GLY A 15 36.80 -1.24 3.87
C GLY A 15 36.26 -0.32 2.78
N PRO A 16 35.95 0.94 3.12
CA PRO A 16 35.32 1.91 2.22
C PRO A 16 36.21 2.31 1.04
N ASP A 17 37.53 2.31 1.21
CA ASP A 17 38.46 2.72 0.18
C ASP A 17 38.49 1.71 -0.99
N ALA A 18 38.34 0.42 -0.71
CA ALA A 18 38.26 -0.63 -1.73
C ALA A 18 36.97 -0.51 -2.57
N VAL A 19 35.86 -0.14 -1.95
CA VAL A 19 34.60 0.14 -2.65
C VAL A 19 34.77 1.34 -3.59
N LYS A 20 35.40 2.40 -3.11
CA LYS A 20 35.65 3.60 -3.90
C LYS A 20 36.55 3.29 -5.09
N GLU A 21 37.64 2.57 -4.89
CA GLU A 21 38.58 2.16 -5.95
C GLU A 21 37.88 1.29 -7.03
N CYS A 22 36.97 0.38 -6.60
CA CYS A 22 36.19 -0.43 -7.51
C CYS A 22 35.25 0.42 -8.37
N ILE A 23 34.58 1.42 -7.76
CA ILE A 23 33.70 2.34 -8.47
C ILE A 23 34.49 3.23 -9.43
N ASP A 24 35.58 3.82 -8.97
CA ASP A 24 36.45 4.69 -9.79
C ASP A 24 37.01 3.92 -10.98
N THR A 25 37.40 2.66 -10.78
CA THR A 25 37.87 1.77 -11.84
C THR A 25 36.80 1.49 -12.87
N ALA A 26 35.56 1.22 -12.42
CA ALA A 26 34.44 1.01 -13.32
C ALA A 26 34.09 2.27 -14.13
N ILE A 27 34.08 3.44 -13.48
CA ILE A 27 33.84 4.73 -14.16
C ILE A 27 34.93 5.00 -15.21
N ASN A 28 36.19 4.80 -14.85
CA ASN A 28 37.32 5.03 -15.76
C ASN A 28 37.34 4.02 -16.93
N SER A 29 36.90 2.77 -16.72
CA SER A 29 36.80 1.78 -17.80
C SER A 29 35.73 2.16 -18.83
N VAL A 30 34.58 2.72 -18.35
CA VAL A 30 33.54 3.23 -19.25
C VAL A 30 34.02 4.46 -20.01
N ALA A 31 34.76 5.37 -19.35
CA ALA A 31 35.34 6.53 -20.00
C ALA A 31 36.42 6.15 -21.04
N ALA A 32 37.21 5.13 -20.75
CA ALA A 32 38.23 4.62 -21.69
C ALA A 32 37.62 3.95 -22.93
N CYS A 33 36.52 3.20 -22.76
CA CYS A 33 35.79 2.65 -23.90
C CYS A 33 35.16 3.74 -24.78
N ALA A 34 34.79 4.89 -24.18
CA ALA A 34 34.23 6.02 -24.93
C ALA A 34 35.31 6.79 -25.74
N SER A 35 36.62 6.72 -25.35
CA SER A 35 37.70 7.43 -26.01
C SER A 35 38.35 6.65 -27.16
N ASP A 36 38.12 5.34 -27.29
CA ASP A 36 38.79 4.50 -28.28
C ASP A 36 37.99 4.33 -29.58
N THR A 37 36.81 4.89 -29.67
CA THR A 37 36.02 5.01 -30.89
C THR A 37 36.30 6.35 -31.57
N GLY A 38 37.43 6.45 -32.28
CA GLY A 38 37.75 7.54 -33.21
C GLY A 38 36.85 7.60 -34.44
N ALA A 39 35.55 7.36 -34.26
CA ALA A 39 34.50 7.59 -35.23
C ALA A 39 33.58 8.63 -34.66
N THR A 40 33.53 9.79 -35.28
CA THR A 40 32.52 10.85 -35.13
C THR A 40 31.10 10.34 -35.44
N GLY A 41 30.66 9.39 -34.71
CA GLY A 41 29.30 8.88 -34.71
C GLY A 41 28.89 8.70 -33.27
N GLN A 42 28.12 9.62 -32.76
CA GLN A 42 27.46 9.58 -31.46
C GLN A 42 26.68 8.27 -31.30
N LEU A 43 27.35 7.21 -30.80
CA LEU A 43 26.64 6.04 -30.27
C LEU A 43 26.06 6.42 -28.92
N SER A 44 25.05 7.27 -28.94
CA SER A 44 24.18 7.43 -27.83
C SER A 44 23.46 6.09 -27.63
N ILE A 45 23.90 5.31 -26.64
CA ILE A 45 23.25 4.05 -26.23
C ILE A 45 21.81 4.35 -25.76
N TRP A 46 21.55 5.56 -25.41
CA TRP A 46 20.24 6.04 -25.00
C TRP A 46 19.57 6.81 -26.14
N PRO A 47 18.31 6.53 -26.44
CA PRO A 47 17.55 7.35 -27.38
C PRO A 47 17.52 8.80 -26.88
N GLU A 48 17.49 9.73 -27.81
CA GLU A 48 17.29 11.15 -27.49
C GLU A 48 16.16 11.33 -26.49
N PRO A 49 16.37 12.11 -25.41
CA PRO A 49 15.32 12.37 -24.42
C PRO A 49 14.09 12.93 -25.12
N LYS A 50 12.97 12.23 -25.04
CA LYS A 50 11.71 12.77 -25.53
C LYS A 50 11.18 13.75 -24.50
N GLU A 51 10.79 14.91 -24.99
CA GLU A 51 10.10 15.91 -24.16
C GLU A 51 8.86 15.25 -23.54
N VAL A 52 8.80 15.24 -22.21
CA VAL A 52 7.64 14.76 -21.47
C VAL A 52 6.53 15.78 -21.70
N LYS A 53 5.49 15.40 -22.43
CA LYS A 53 4.31 16.23 -22.57
C LYS A 53 3.72 16.48 -21.19
N THR A 54 3.79 17.70 -20.72
CA THR A 54 3.23 18.12 -19.42
C THR A 54 1.71 18.31 -19.48
N ASP A 55 1.15 18.36 -20.68
CA ASP A 55 -0.30 18.45 -20.89
C ASP A 55 -0.95 17.08 -20.65
N LEU A 56 -1.14 16.76 -19.38
CA LEU A 56 -1.98 15.63 -19.01
C LEU A 56 -3.44 15.97 -19.34
N PRO A 57 -4.18 15.06 -19.98
CA PRO A 57 -5.61 15.27 -20.18
C PRO A 57 -6.28 15.46 -18.82
N LEU A 58 -7.25 16.36 -18.75
CA LEU A 58 -8.06 16.54 -17.55
C LEU A 58 -8.65 15.19 -17.15
N ALA A 59 -8.56 14.85 -15.87
CA ALA A 59 -9.19 13.66 -15.36
C ALA A 59 -10.71 13.71 -15.62
N PRO A 60 -11.32 12.61 -16.08
CA PRO A 60 -12.78 12.57 -16.27
C PRO A 60 -13.47 12.81 -14.91
N ALA A 61 -14.64 13.44 -14.96
CA ALA A 61 -15.44 13.65 -13.78
C ALA A 61 -15.84 12.29 -13.17
N PHE A 62 -15.81 12.18 -11.85
CA PHE A 62 -16.26 10.99 -11.15
C PHE A 62 -17.78 10.84 -11.25
N ASP A 63 -18.23 9.71 -11.80
CA ASP A 63 -19.65 9.33 -11.84
C ASP A 63 -19.91 8.13 -10.92
N ALA A 64 -20.47 8.41 -9.74
CA ALA A 64 -20.77 7.40 -8.74
C ALA A 64 -21.70 6.31 -9.26
N LYS A 65 -22.69 6.66 -10.09
CA LYS A 65 -23.71 5.72 -10.58
C LYS A 65 -23.16 4.71 -11.59
N THR A 66 -22.15 5.12 -12.34
CA THR A 66 -21.48 4.24 -13.32
C THR A 66 -20.42 3.36 -12.66
N LEU A 67 -19.71 3.90 -11.65
CA LEU A 67 -18.54 3.25 -11.06
C LEU A 67 -18.83 2.41 -9.82
N LEU A 68 -19.94 2.69 -9.13
CA LEU A 68 -20.29 2.00 -7.88
C LEU A 68 -21.59 1.21 -8.02
N PRO A 69 -21.75 0.13 -7.26
CA PRO A 69 -23.06 -0.52 -7.10
C PRO A 69 -24.11 0.48 -6.59
N PRO A 70 -25.38 0.36 -6.99
CA PRO A 70 -26.43 1.35 -6.66
C PRO A 70 -26.51 1.72 -5.17
N THR A 71 -26.46 0.72 -4.30
CA THR A 71 -26.52 0.94 -2.85
C THR A 71 -25.38 1.82 -2.33
N LEU A 72 -24.19 1.67 -2.88
CA LEU A 72 -23.01 2.46 -2.50
C LEU A 72 -23.04 3.83 -3.17
N ALA A 73 -23.49 3.90 -4.43
CA ALA A 73 -23.63 5.15 -5.16
C ALA A 73 -24.60 6.10 -4.45
N ASP A 74 -25.77 5.61 -4.05
CA ASP A 74 -26.77 6.40 -3.34
C ASP A 74 -26.23 6.93 -2.02
N PHE A 75 -25.52 6.11 -1.25
CA PHE A 75 -24.88 6.55 0.00
C PHE A 75 -23.82 7.64 -0.25
N VAL A 76 -22.95 7.45 -1.26
CA VAL A 76 -21.90 8.41 -1.58
C VAL A 76 -22.48 9.75 -2.01
N LEU A 77 -23.52 9.74 -2.82
CA LEU A 77 -24.17 10.97 -3.31
C LEU A 77 -24.92 11.70 -2.19
N ASP A 78 -25.66 10.97 -1.34
CA ASP A 78 -26.39 11.56 -0.21
C ASP A 78 -25.42 12.21 0.80
N GLU A 79 -24.34 11.54 1.16
CA GLU A 79 -23.36 12.11 2.08
C GLU A 79 -22.56 13.27 1.46
N ALA A 80 -22.28 13.23 0.15
CA ALA A 80 -21.63 14.32 -0.55
C ALA A 80 -22.50 15.58 -0.62
N ASP A 81 -23.80 15.41 -0.80
CA ASP A 81 -24.78 16.50 -0.79
C ASP A 81 -24.92 17.13 0.61
N ARG A 82 -25.03 16.30 1.65
CA ARG A 82 -25.10 16.75 3.05
C ARG A 82 -23.89 17.55 3.48
N MET A 83 -22.70 17.19 2.99
CA MET A 83 -21.42 17.74 3.45
C MET A 83 -20.78 18.68 2.44
N PRO A 84 -21.44 19.21 1.47
CA PRO A 84 -20.92 19.79 0.22
C PRO A 84 -19.42 19.54 -0.03
N CYS A 85 -19.10 18.31 -0.43
CA CYS A 85 -17.74 17.89 -0.79
C CYS A 85 -17.77 17.05 -2.07
N SER A 86 -16.59 16.80 -2.65
CA SER A 86 -16.51 15.97 -3.84
C SER A 86 -16.87 14.50 -3.51
N PRO A 87 -17.80 13.86 -4.24
CA PRO A 87 -18.24 12.50 -3.97
C PRO A 87 -17.13 11.45 -4.12
N ASP A 88 -16.09 11.73 -4.91
CA ASP A 88 -14.92 10.87 -5.06
C ASP A 88 -14.14 10.70 -3.75
N TYR A 89 -14.13 11.70 -2.84
CA TYR A 89 -13.49 11.58 -1.53
C TYR A 89 -14.16 10.50 -0.68
N ILE A 90 -15.48 10.49 -0.65
CA ILE A 90 -16.25 9.51 0.10
C ILE A 90 -16.13 8.13 -0.56
N ALA A 91 -16.20 8.08 -1.89
CA ALA A 91 -16.10 6.86 -2.67
C ALA A 91 -14.74 6.17 -2.47
N ALA A 92 -13.65 6.91 -2.56
CA ALA A 92 -12.30 6.38 -2.35
C ALA A 92 -12.13 5.80 -0.93
N ALA A 93 -12.57 6.55 0.09
CA ALA A 93 -12.56 6.09 1.47
C ALA A 93 -13.41 4.82 1.66
N LEU A 94 -14.60 4.79 1.07
CA LEU A 94 -15.54 3.66 1.15
C LEU A 94 -14.94 2.38 0.56
N VAL A 95 -14.33 2.45 -0.62
CA VAL A 95 -13.71 1.30 -1.28
C VAL A 95 -12.56 0.73 -0.43
N VAL A 96 -11.70 1.60 0.13
CA VAL A 96 -10.61 1.17 1.00
C VAL A 96 -11.14 0.53 2.29
N CYS A 97 -12.14 1.13 2.94
CA CYS A 97 -12.75 0.59 4.14
C CYS A 97 -13.44 -0.76 3.89
N LEU A 98 -14.13 -0.92 2.77
CA LEU A 98 -14.73 -2.21 2.39
C LEU A 98 -13.65 -3.27 2.13
N GLY A 99 -12.54 -2.91 1.48
CA GLY A 99 -11.39 -3.80 1.32
C GLY A 99 -10.84 -4.27 2.67
N SER A 100 -10.74 -3.38 3.65
CA SER A 100 -10.33 -3.69 5.02
C SER A 100 -11.27 -4.68 5.73
N VAL A 101 -12.59 -4.50 5.59
CA VAL A 101 -13.61 -5.39 6.19
C VAL A 101 -13.59 -6.78 5.54
N ILE A 102 -13.42 -6.86 4.24
CA ILE A 102 -13.28 -8.13 3.52
C ILE A 102 -11.98 -8.83 3.94
N GLY A 103 -10.88 -8.09 4.01
CA GLY A 103 -9.57 -8.58 4.44
C GLY A 103 -9.14 -9.85 3.70
N ALA A 104 -8.57 -10.79 4.44
CA ALA A 104 -8.12 -12.07 3.90
C ALA A 104 -9.23 -13.14 3.74
N ARG A 105 -10.49 -12.81 4.05
CA ARG A 105 -11.62 -13.76 3.97
C ARG A 105 -12.03 -14.09 2.55
N CYS A 106 -11.79 -13.17 1.62
CA CYS A 106 -12.02 -13.36 0.19
C CYS A 106 -10.78 -13.00 -0.59
N GLY A 107 -10.49 -13.78 -1.62
CA GLY A 107 -9.43 -13.50 -2.56
C GLY A 107 -9.84 -13.83 -3.98
N ILE A 108 -9.22 -13.14 -4.92
CA ILE A 108 -9.40 -13.38 -6.35
C ILE A 108 -8.22 -14.23 -6.83
N LYS A 109 -8.52 -15.31 -7.54
CA LYS A 109 -7.53 -16.13 -8.23
C LYS A 109 -7.51 -15.71 -9.71
N PRO A 110 -6.59 -14.82 -10.14
CA PRO A 110 -6.62 -14.22 -11.47
C PRO A 110 -6.43 -15.25 -12.60
N LYS A 111 -5.66 -16.30 -12.30
CA LYS A 111 -5.36 -17.34 -13.28
C LYS A 111 -5.85 -18.71 -12.78
N ARG A 112 -6.45 -19.48 -13.68
CA ARG A 112 -7.06 -20.77 -13.38
C ARG A 112 -6.07 -21.85 -12.89
N ARG A 113 -4.81 -21.77 -13.30
CA ARG A 113 -3.76 -22.77 -13.03
C ARG A 113 -2.57 -22.19 -12.25
N ASP A 114 -2.79 -21.08 -11.55
CA ASP A 114 -1.80 -20.42 -10.72
C ASP A 114 -2.25 -20.47 -9.26
N ASP A 115 -1.32 -20.58 -8.34
CA ASP A 115 -1.60 -20.58 -6.90
C ASP A 115 -1.64 -19.17 -6.30
N TRP A 116 -1.41 -18.15 -7.13
CA TRP A 116 -1.44 -16.77 -6.68
C TRP A 116 -2.87 -16.30 -6.39
N ILE A 117 -3.09 -15.84 -5.16
CA ILE A 117 -4.35 -15.27 -4.68
C ILE A 117 -4.11 -13.81 -4.32
N VAL A 118 -4.94 -12.93 -4.84
CA VAL A 118 -4.95 -11.50 -4.53
C VAL A 118 -6.06 -11.22 -3.52
N THR A 119 -5.70 -10.69 -2.37
CA THR A 119 -6.65 -10.19 -1.37
C THR A 119 -6.84 -8.68 -1.54
N PRO A 120 -8.00 -8.10 -1.12
CA PRO A 120 -8.27 -6.67 -1.26
C PRO A 120 -7.52 -5.83 -0.22
N ASN A 121 -6.19 -5.90 -0.25
CA ASN A 121 -5.32 -5.06 0.57
C ASN A 121 -5.11 -3.71 -0.13
N LEU A 122 -6.07 -2.81 0.03
CA LEU A 122 -6.13 -1.53 -0.67
C LEU A 122 -5.52 -0.41 0.17
N PHE A 123 -4.73 0.43 -0.48
CA PHE A 123 -4.25 1.69 0.06
C PHE A 123 -4.84 2.83 -0.76
N GLY A 124 -5.32 3.86 -0.10
CA GLY A 124 -5.90 5.02 -0.76
C GLY A 124 -5.45 6.32 -0.12
N GLY A 125 -5.42 7.39 -0.90
CA GLY A 125 -5.13 8.72 -0.45
C GLY A 125 -6.04 9.73 -1.13
N ILE A 126 -6.44 10.76 -0.38
CA ILE A 126 -7.27 11.85 -0.88
C ILE A 126 -6.41 13.10 -1.00
N VAL A 127 -6.23 13.57 -2.23
CA VAL A 127 -5.51 14.81 -2.54
C VAL A 127 -6.50 15.87 -2.97
N GLY A 128 -6.38 17.06 -2.43
CA GLY A 128 -7.26 18.18 -2.75
C GLY A 128 -6.80 19.45 -2.06
N ASP A 129 -7.40 20.58 -2.41
CA ASP A 129 -7.08 21.88 -1.85
C ASP A 129 -7.30 21.95 -0.33
N PRO A 130 -6.64 22.87 0.37
CA PRO A 130 -6.96 23.18 1.76
C PRO A 130 -8.45 23.48 1.92
N SER A 131 -9.05 23.03 3.03
CA SER A 131 -10.48 23.24 3.35
C SER A 131 -11.48 22.52 2.44
N SER A 132 -11.07 21.60 1.57
CA SER A 132 -11.95 20.80 0.70
C SER A 132 -12.71 19.67 1.41
N LYS A 133 -12.78 19.70 2.74
CA LYS A 133 -13.54 18.74 3.59
C LYS A 133 -13.11 17.27 3.50
N LYS A 134 -11.83 17.02 3.18
CA LYS A 134 -11.28 15.66 3.08
C LYS A 134 -11.44 14.85 4.38
N SER A 135 -11.07 15.43 5.53
CA SER A 135 -11.15 14.73 6.82
C SER A 135 -12.59 14.43 7.25
N PRO A 136 -13.55 15.34 7.12
CA PRO A 136 -14.95 15.01 7.34
C PRO A 136 -15.47 13.90 6.42
N ALA A 137 -15.12 13.92 5.14
CA ALA A 137 -15.49 12.88 4.17
C ALA A 137 -14.96 11.51 4.58
N LEU A 138 -13.69 11.43 5.01
CA LEU A 138 -13.09 10.21 5.54
C LEU A 138 -13.83 9.75 6.82
N GLY A 139 -14.09 10.67 7.76
CA GLY A 139 -14.79 10.37 9.02
C GLY A 139 -16.20 9.80 8.82
N THR A 140 -16.88 10.20 7.75
CA THR A 140 -18.22 9.66 7.41
C THR A 140 -18.16 8.15 7.15
N VAL A 141 -17.08 7.67 6.58
CA VAL A 141 -16.90 6.24 6.25
C VAL A 141 -16.29 5.48 7.43
N THR A 142 -15.24 6.02 8.06
CA THR A 142 -14.55 5.33 9.17
C THR A 142 -15.47 5.06 10.37
N ARG A 143 -16.50 5.87 10.59
CA ARG A 143 -17.52 5.62 11.65
C ARG A 143 -18.18 4.24 11.57
N PHE A 144 -18.20 3.61 10.38
CA PHE A 144 -18.72 2.25 10.26
C PHE A 144 -17.72 1.22 10.81
N LEU A 145 -16.43 1.44 10.59
CA LEU A 145 -15.37 0.61 11.17
C LEU A 145 -15.37 0.74 12.69
N ASP A 146 -15.49 1.97 13.22
CA ASP A 146 -15.55 2.23 14.66
C ASP A 146 -16.72 1.47 15.33
N ARG A 147 -17.87 1.41 14.65
CA ARG A 147 -19.03 0.64 15.13
C ARG A 147 -18.81 -0.86 15.13
N LEU A 148 -18.11 -1.38 14.10
CA LEU A 148 -17.76 -2.81 14.04
C LEU A 148 -16.74 -3.15 15.12
N GLU A 149 -15.74 -2.30 15.31
CA GLU A 149 -14.72 -2.45 16.34
C GLU A 149 -15.34 -2.45 17.75
N ALA A 150 -16.24 -1.49 18.03
CA ALA A 150 -16.92 -1.44 19.33
C ALA A 150 -17.67 -2.74 19.64
N LYS A 151 -18.37 -3.31 18.66
CA LYS A 151 -19.08 -4.58 18.84
C LYS A 151 -18.13 -5.76 19.10
N GLU A 152 -17.01 -5.80 18.42
CA GLU A 152 -16.03 -6.88 18.61
C GLU A 152 -15.25 -6.69 19.92
N ALA A 153 -15.01 -5.45 20.35
CA ALA A 153 -14.40 -5.15 21.64
C ALA A 153 -15.30 -5.61 22.81
N GLU A 154 -16.62 -5.42 22.73
CA GLU A 154 -17.56 -5.93 23.73
C GLU A 154 -17.51 -7.46 23.82
N LYS A 155 -17.54 -8.15 22.70
CA LYS A 155 -17.41 -9.63 22.67
C LYS A 155 -16.08 -10.12 23.23
N LEU A 156 -14.99 -9.37 22.94
CA LEU A 156 -13.67 -9.70 23.47
C LEU A 156 -13.62 -9.57 24.99
N GLU A 157 -14.22 -8.52 25.56
CA GLU A 157 -14.27 -8.34 27.01
C GLU A 157 -15.07 -9.44 27.70
N ASP A 158 -16.19 -9.85 27.12
CA ASP A 158 -16.96 -10.98 27.66
C ASP A 158 -16.21 -12.32 27.52
N GLY A 159 -15.53 -12.53 26.39
CA GLY A 159 -14.65 -13.68 26.21
C GLY A 159 -13.49 -13.73 27.21
N LYS A 160 -12.88 -12.59 27.54
CA LYS A 160 -11.84 -12.50 28.57
C LYS A 160 -12.35 -12.87 29.95
N LYS A 161 -13.57 -12.44 30.32
CA LYS A 161 -14.18 -12.82 31.61
C LYS A 161 -14.43 -14.32 31.73
N ILE A 162 -14.95 -14.93 30.65
CA ILE A 162 -15.16 -16.38 30.59
C ILE A 162 -13.82 -17.12 30.72
N PHE A 163 -12.83 -16.73 29.94
CA PHE A 163 -11.49 -17.34 29.96
C PHE A 163 -10.84 -17.22 31.35
N ALA A 164 -10.96 -16.06 32.01
CA ALA A 164 -10.43 -15.87 33.36
C ALA A 164 -11.12 -16.79 34.37
N ALA A 165 -12.44 -16.97 34.27
CA ALA A 165 -13.19 -17.91 35.17
C ALA A 165 -12.80 -19.36 34.92
N GLU A 166 -12.65 -19.79 33.67
CA GLU A 166 -12.23 -21.14 33.32
C GLU A 166 -10.77 -21.42 33.78
N THR A 167 -9.88 -20.42 33.59
CA THR A 167 -8.50 -20.54 34.07
C THR A 167 -8.43 -20.70 35.58
N ALA A 168 -9.17 -19.90 36.35
CA ALA A 168 -9.23 -20.01 37.81
C ALA A 168 -9.79 -21.35 38.27
N ALA A 169 -10.84 -21.84 37.59
CA ALA A 169 -11.39 -23.18 37.89
C ALA A 169 -10.38 -24.30 37.60
N PHE A 170 -9.65 -24.21 36.51
CA PHE A 170 -8.60 -25.18 36.16
C PHE A 170 -7.46 -25.16 37.18
N GLU A 171 -6.97 -23.99 37.57
CA GLU A 171 -5.91 -23.84 38.57
C GLU A 171 -6.35 -24.39 39.94
N ALA A 172 -7.60 -24.14 40.37
CA ALA A 172 -8.18 -24.69 41.59
C ALA A 172 -8.24 -26.22 41.54
N HIS A 173 -8.67 -26.79 40.42
CA HIS A 173 -8.71 -28.24 40.25
C HIS A 173 -7.29 -28.87 40.29
N GLN A 174 -6.34 -28.20 39.62
CA GLN A 174 -4.94 -28.65 39.58
C GLN A 174 -4.28 -28.63 40.99
N SER A 175 -4.62 -27.64 41.82
CA SER A 175 -4.12 -27.55 43.19
C SER A 175 -4.78 -28.59 44.12
N ALA A 176 -6.01 -29.00 43.85
CA ALA A 176 -6.73 -30.01 44.65
C ALA A 176 -6.26 -31.44 44.36
N VAL A 177 -5.60 -31.69 43.23
CA VAL A 177 -5.08 -33.02 42.82
C VAL A 177 -3.63 -33.24 43.29
N LYS A 178 -2.94 -32.21 43.78
CA LYS A 178 -1.61 -32.30 44.41
C LYS A 178 -1.73 -32.55 45.89
#